data_5812a9e5253cec0ad49d3f4a48a3db7c
#
_entry.id   5812a9e5253cec0ad49d3f4a48a3db7c
#
_cell.length_a   1.000
_cell.length_b   1.000
_cell.length_c   1.000
_cell.angle_alpha   90.00
_cell.angle_beta   90.00
_cell.angle_gamma   90.00
#
_symmetry.space_group_name_H-M   'P 1'
#
loop_
_entity.id
_entity.type
_entity.pdbx_description
1 polymer ?
#
loop_
_entity_poly.entity_id
_entity_poly.type
_entity_poly.pdbx_seq_one_letter_code
_entity_poly.pdbx_strand_id
1 'polypeptide(L)'
;RYDPLTYQAVRTYNSALARFYAYLDSKGLQDNASYCLQTADGRNIIFQKPLYRLPFPRTSYKSFLLCSDFKIENLSHFTHEFGLGVPVIAVTGEKNNYESLKTESPIAHGATVFLRFRRPSGEPDTFHAALEFYDNDKVRSVKVAGEEHVPLIFDYSTPFAFYVSTLPDVNLLRYMLNPAGAITAPGLYTLEPYNPDKIPVVLIHGLMSSPHTWMQMVNTLKNDPVIRQNCQFWFFTYSSGNP
;
A
#
# COMPACT_ATOMS: atom_id res chain seq x y z
N ARG A 1 14.47 -6.28 19.85
CA ARG A 1 13.53 -7.43 20.04
C ARG A 1 12.44 -6.95 20.99
N TYR A 2 11.19 -7.11 20.62
CA TYR A 2 10.07 -6.89 21.55
C TYR A 2 10.07 -7.98 22.63
N ASP A 3 9.69 -7.62 23.84
CA ASP A 3 9.38 -8.63 24.85
C ASP A 3 8.12 -9.43 24.45
N PRO A 4 7.94 -10.65 24.96
CA PRO A 4 6.84 -11.54 24.56
C PRO A 4 5.44 -10.94 24.79
N LEU A 5 5.25 -10.14 25.85
CA LEU A 5 3.93 -9.54 26.16
C LEU A 5 3.62 -8.42 25.16
N THR A 6 4.58 -7.55 24.88
CA THR A 6 4.43 -6.50 23.86
C THR A 6 4.16 -7.11 22.49
N TYR A 7 4.87 -8.17 22.12
CA TYR A 7 4.65 -8.88 20.85
C TYR A 7 3.21 -9.44 20.77
N GLN A 8 2.74 -10.08 21.84
CA GLN A 8 1.38 -10.62 21.88
C GLN A 8 0.32 -9.52 21.84
N ALA A 9 0.53 -8.41 22.54
CA ALA A 9 -0.37 -7.26 22.54
C ALA A 9 -0.52 -6.65 21.14
N VAL A 10 0.61 -6.44 20.46
CA VAL A 10 0.64 -5.93 19.07
C VAL A 10 -0.12 -6.88 18.13
N ARG A 11 0.11 -8.18 18.22
CA ARG A 11 -0.61 -9.17 17.38
C ARG A 11 -2.11 -9.18 17.64
N THR A 12 -2.51 -9.09 18.91
CA THR A 12 -3.93 -9.05 19.29
C THR A 12 -4.60 -7.79 18.74
N TYR A 13 -3.95 -6.63 18.91
CA TYR A 13 -4.42 -5.37 18.35
C TYR A 13 -4.55 -5.43 16.81
N ASN A 14 -3.50 -5.89 16.12
CA ASN A 14 -3.51 -5.99 14.65
C ASN A 14 -4.63 -6.93 14.16
N SER A 15 -4.80 -8.09 14.79
CA SER A 15 -5.87 -9.06 14.43
C SER A 15 -7.27 -8.47 14.65
N ALA A 16 -7.47 -7.77 15.77
CA ALA A 16 -8.75 -7.11 16.05
C ALA A 16 -9.04 -6.00 15.05
N LEU A 17 -8.02 -5.18 14.75
CA LEU A 17 -8.14 -4.10 13.78
C LEU A 17 -8.41 -4.63 12.36
N ALA A 18 -7.74 -5.70 11.92
CA ALA A 18 -7.97 -6.29 10.61
C ALA A 18 -9.42 -6.76 10.45
N ARG A 19 -9.96 -7.44 11.45
CA ARG A 19 -11.37 -7.89 11.45
C ARG A 19 -12.35 -6.72 11.47
N PHE A 20 -12.06 -5.70 12.25
CA PHE A 20 -12.87 -4.49 12.32
C PHE A 20 -12.84 -3.72 10.99
N TYR A 21 -11.66 -3.57 10.41
CA TYR A 21 -11.50 -2.92 9.12
C TYR A 21 -12.24 -3.66 7.99
N ALA A 22 -12.11 -4.99 7.92
CA ALA A 22 -12.87 -5.82 6.97
C ALA A 22 -14.38 -5.65 7.12
N TYR A 23 -14.87 -5.56 8.36
CA TYR A 23 -16.28 -5.29 8.63
C TYR A 23 -16.71 -3.91 8.11
N LEU A 24 -15.94 -2.85 8.38
CA LEU A 24 -16.22 -1.50 7.89
C LEU A 24 -16.22 -1.43 6.37
N ASP A 25 -15.26 -2.09 5.74
CA ASP A 25 -15.14 -2.19 4.28
C ASP A 25 -16.38 -2.87 3.68
N SER A 26 -16.78 -4.02 4.23
CA SER A 26 -17.96 -4.77 3.78
C SER A 26 -19.28 -3.98 3.88
N LYS A 27 -19.32 -2.96 4.74
CA LYS A 27 -20.48 -2.07 4.93
C LYS A 27 -20.34 -0.72 4.22
N GLY A 28 -19.22 -0.46 3.55
CA GLY A 28 -18.93 0.85 2.96
C GLY A 28 -18.81 1.99 3.98
N LEU A 29 -18.44 1.66 5.22
CA LEU A 29 -18.39 2.61 6.35
C LEU A 29 -17.00 3.19 6.61
N GLN A 30 -15.99 2.74 5.91
CA GLN A 30 -14.59 3.14 6.13
C GLN A 30 -14.33 4.63 5.97
N ASP A 31 -15.13 5.31 5.15
CA ASP A 31 -15.03 6.75 4.89
C ASP A 31 -16.05 7.60 5.66
N ASN A 32 -16.97 6.97 6.37
CA ASN A 32 -18.05 7.67 7.04
C ASN A 32 -17.54 8.50 8.23
N ALA A 33 -18.03 9.71 8.31
CA ALA A 33 -17.84 10.58 9.44
C ALA A 33 -18.86 10.23 10.53
N SER A 34 -18.37 10.01 11.76
CA SER A 34 -19.14 9.99 13.01
C SER A 34 -20.24 8.94 13.12
N TYR A 35 -19.90 7.80 13.64
CA TYR A 35 -20.85 6.88 14.24
C TYR A 35 -20.40 6.52 15.68
N CYS A 36 -21.38 6.21 16.54
CA CYS A 36 -21.13 5.83 17.91
C CYS A 36 -21.38 4.33 18.09
N LEU A 37 -20.42 3.66 18.71
CA LEU A 37 -20.57 2.28 19.17
C LEU A 37 -20.57 2.28 20.69
N GLN A 38 -21.48 1.51 21.30
CA GLN A 38 -21.47 1.24 22.71
C GLN A 38 -20.79 -0.11 22.96
N THR A 39 -19.82 -0.14 23.87
CA THR A 39 -19.16 -1.37 24.31
C THR A 39 -20.06 -2.13 25.29
N ALA A 40 -19.79 -3.43 25.49
CA ALA A 40 -20.56 -4.24 26.40
C ALA A 40 -20.54 -3.79 27.90
N ASP A 41 -19.47 -3.03 28.24
CA ASP A 41 -19.31 -2.42 29.58
C ASP A 41 -19.91 -0.99 29.68
N GLY A 42 -20.68 -0.57 28.66
CA GLY A 42 -21.42 0.69 28.64
C GLY A 42 -20.66 1.93 28.17
N ARG A 43 -19.38 1.79 27.80
CA ARG A 43 -18.59 2.94 27.29
C ARG A 43 -18.98 3.27 25.85
N ASN A 44 -18.85 4.54 25.50
CA ASN A 44 -19.11 5.03 24.14
C ASN A 44 -17.80 5.17 23.36
N ILE A 45 -17.80 4.68 22.12
CA ILE A 45 -16.71 4.93 21.17
C ILE A 45 -17.29 5.75 20.02
N ILE A 46 -16.86 7.00 19.93
CA ILE A 46 -17.26 7.93 18.87
C ILE A 46 -16.21 7.87 17.78
N PHE A 47 -16.57 7.30 16.65
CA PHE A 47 -15.71 7.26 15.48
C PHE A 47 -15.72 8.61 14.78
N GLN A 48 -14.55 9.11 14.49
CA GLN A 48 -14.31 10.35 13.77
C GLN A 48 -13.96 10.05 12.31
N LYS A 49 -14.05 11.08 11.46
CA LYS A 49 -13.64 10.98 10.05
C LYS A 49 -12.21 10.44 9.94
N PRO A 50 -11.94 9.49 9.04
CA PRO A 50 -10.60 8.96 8.81
C PRO A 50 -9.59 10.01 8.39
N LEU A 51 -8.34 9.83 8.80
CA LEU A 51 -7.22 10.70 8.45
C LEU A 51 -6.32 10.00 7.42
N TYR A 52 -6.18 10.60 6.26
CA TYR A 52 -5.36 10.09 5.17
C TYR A 52 -4.04 10.84 5.09
N ARG A 53 -2.95 10.18 5.52
CA ARG A 53 -1.56 10.66 5.42
C ARG A 53 -0.86 9.91 4.29
N LEU A 54 -1.44 10.02 3.11
CA LEU A 54 -1.07 9.31 1.89
C LEU A 54 -0.54 10.30 0.85
N PRO A 55 0.17 9.82 -0.20
CA PRO A 55 0.74 10.68 -1.24
C PRO A 55 -0.30 11.47 -2.03
N PHE A 56 -1.49 10.89 -2.19
CA PHE A 56 -2.58 11.51 -2.96
C PHE A 56 -3.78 11.84 -2.07
N PRO A 57 -4.65 12.77 -2.48
CA PRO A 57 -5.94 13.01 -1.82
C PRO A 57 -6.78 11.73 -1.77
N ARG A 58 -7.65 11.59 -0.75
CA ARG A 58 -8.55 10.41 -0.61
C ARG A 58 -9.34 10.12 -1.87
N THR A 59 -9.78 11.15 -2.58
CA THR A 59 -10.56 11.04 -3.83
C THR A 59 -9.81 10.39 -4.98
N SER A 60 -8.49 10.31 -4.91
CA SER A 60 -7.66 9.60 -5.91
C SER A 60 -7.63 8.10 -5.67
N TYR A 61 -8.06 7.62 -4.49
CA TYR A 61 -8.03 6.19 -4.16
C TYR A 61 -9.37 5.54 -4.45
N LYS A 62 -9.32 4.44 -5.20
CA LYS A 62 -10.46 3.59 -5.51
C LYS A 62 -10.78 2.64 -4.37
N SER A 63 -9.76 2.02 -3.79
CA SER A 63 -9.92 1.02 -2.72
C SER A 63 -8.66 0.91 -1.85
N PHE A 64 -8.85 0.33 -0.66
CA PHE A 64 -7.79 -0.08 0.24
C PHE A 64 -8.03 -1.55 0.61
N LEU A 65 -7.25 -2.45 0.02
CA LEU A 65 -7.43 -3.89 0.14
C LEU A 65 -6.51 -4.44 1.23
N LEU A 66 -7.00 -5.34 2.07
CA LEU A 66 -6.16 -5.97 3.08
C LEU A 66 -5.08 -6.83 2.42
N CYS A 67 -3.82 -6.64 2.80
CA CYS A 67 -2.73 -7.48 2.30
C CYS A 67 -2.93 -8.96 2.66
N SER A 68 -3.59 -9.25 3.79
CA SER A 68 -3.90 -10.62 4.22
C SER A 68 -4.83 -11.40 3.30
N ASP A 69 -5.57 -10.73 2.43
CA ASP A 69 -6.53 -11.36 1.52
C ASP A 69 -5.85 -11.89 0.24
N PHE A 70 -4.56 -11.63 0.09
CA PHE A 70 -3.77 -12.01 -1.08
C PHE A 70 -2.73 -13.07 -0.72
N LYS A 71 -2.68 -14.11 -1.53
CA LYS A 71 -1.59 -15.08 -1.51
C LYS A 71 -0.61 -14.73 -2.61
N ILE A 72 0.63 -14.41 -2.21
CA ILE A 72 1.68 -14.11 -3.17
C ILE A 72 2.33 -15.42 -3.60
N GLU A 73 2.47 -15.58 -4.90
CA GLU A 73 3.22 -16.65 -5.53
C GLU A 73 4.35 -16.05 -6.38
N ASN A 74 5.43 -16.80 -6.55
CA ASN A 74 6.55 -16.44 -7.43
C ASN A 74 7.39 -15.22 -7.04
N LEU A 75 7.41 -14.79 -5.76
CA LEU A 75 8.41 -13.87 -5.25
C LEU A 75 9.49 -14.61 -4.43
N SER A 76 10.76 -14.27 -4.67
CA SER A 76 11.90 -14.87 -3.97
C SER A 76 12.04 -14.38 -2.53
N HIS A 77 11.61 -13.17 -2.26
CA HIS A 77 11.72 -12.52 -0.96
C HIS A 77 10.39 -11.88 -0.56
N PHE A 78 10.06 -12.03 0.73
CA PHE A 78 8.90 -11.37 1.34
C PHE A 78 9.41 -10.35 2.35
N THR A 79 9.17 -9.07 2.06
CA THR A 79 9.63 -7.98 2.90
C THR A 79 8.47 -7.41 3.70
N HIS A 80 8.52 -7.65 5.02
CA HIS A 80 7.61 -7.00 5.97
C HIS A 80 8.36 -6.55 7.21
N GLU A 81 7.87 -5.49 7.82
CA GLU A 81 8.36 -5.00 9.10
C GLU A 81 7.26 -5.15 10.14
N PHE A 82 7.62 -5.68 11.31
CA PHE A 82 6.67 -5.87 12.40
C PHE A 82 6.38 -4.54 13.11
N GLY A 83 5.11 -4.31 13.44
CA GLY A 83 4.67 -3.11 14.15
C GLY A 83 3.16 -3.08 14.36
N LEU A 84 2.63 -1.93 14.76
CA LEU A 84 1.21 -1.71 14.96
C LEU A 84 0.48 -1.39 13.65
N GLY A 85 -0.75 -1.86 13.54
CA GLY A 85 -1.63 -1.56 12.42
C GLY A 85 -1.95 -2.75 11.55
N VAL A 86 -2.51 -2.47 10.38
CA VAL A 86 -2.88 -3.47 9.37
C VAL A 86 -2.36 -3.01 8.02
N PRO A 87 -1.53 -3.81 7.33
CA PRO A 87 -1.04 -3.45 6.02
C PRO A 87 -2.14 -3.59 4.97
N VAL A 88 -2.26 -2.59 4.11
CA VAL A 88 -3.21 -2.53 3.02
C VAL A 88 -2.54 -2.15 1.71
N ILE A 89 -3.15 -2.56 0.61
CA ILE A 89 -2.84 -2.11 -0.73
C ILE A 89 -3.72 -0.90 -1.01
N ALA A 90 -3.13 0.28 -1.12
CA ALA A 90 -3.80 1.50 -1.55
C ALA A 90 -3.83 1.54 -3.07
N VAL A 91 -5.01 1.37 -3.67
CA VAL A 91 -5.20 1.34 -5.13
C VAL A 91 -5.78 2.66 -5.58
N THR A 92 -5.09 3.36 -6.49
CA THR A 92 -5.57 4.62 -7.08
C THR A 92 -6.48 4.37 -8.28
N GLY A 93 -7.31 5.35 -8.63
CA GLY A 93 -8.09 5.33 -9.87
C GLY A 93 -7.21 5.61 -11.11
N GLU A 94 -7.78 5.46 -12.31
CA GLU A 94 -7.08 5.49 -13.60
C GLU A 94 -6.43 6.83 -13.98
N LYS A 95 -6.65 7.90 -13.23
CA LYS A 95 -6.13 9.24 -13.53
C LYS A 95 -5.33 9.79 -12.37
N ASN A 96 -4.04 9.48 -12.34
CA ASN A 96 -3.11 10.25 -11.54
C ASN A 96 -2.59 11.42 -12.35
N ASN A 97 -2.91 12.63 -11.89
CA ASN A 97 -2.49 13.91 -12.48
C ASN A 97 -1.00 14.23 -12.26
N TYR A 98 -0.12 13.25 -12.43
CA TYR A 98 1.24 13.57 -12.84
C TYR A 98 1.17 13.81 -14.34
N GLU A 99 0.86 15.04 -14.74
CA GLU A 99 0.70 15.46 -16.14
C GLU A 99 1.92 15.17 -17.03
N SER A 100 3.07 14.87 -16.42
CA SER A 100 4.31 14.51 -17.10
C SER A 100 4.54 12.99 -17.27
N LEU A 101 3.89 12.15 -16.48
CA LEU A 101 4.03 10.71 -16.54
C LEU A 101 2.66 10.10 -16.85
N LYS A 102 2.39 9.86 -18.13
CA LYS A 102 1.19 9.15 -18.58
C LYS A 102 1.26 7.70 -18.12
N THR A 103 0.90 7.44 -16.87
CA THR A 103 0.72 6.07 -16.37
C THR A 103 -0.74 5.69 -16.60
N GLU A 104 -0.98 4.81 -17.55
CA GLU A 104 -2.34 4.36 -17.88
C GLU A 104 -2.89 3.32 -16.89
N SER A 105 -2.06 2.83 -15.99
CA SER A 105 -2.44 1.82 -15.00
C SER A 105 -2.67 2.42 -13.61
N PRO A 106 -3.62 1.90 -12.83
CA PRO A 106 -3.78 2.32 -11.44
C PRO A 106 -2.49 2.00 -10.68
N ILE A 107 -1.97 3.00 -9.97
CA ILE A 107 -0.84 2.77 -9.05
C ILE A 107 -1.39 2.05 -7.83
N ALA A 108 -0.74 0.96 -7.45
CA ALA A 108 -0.98 0.30 -6.17
C ALA A 108 0.27 0.42 -5.31
N HIS A 109 0.13 0.92 -4.10
CA HIS A 109 1.25 1.06 -3.16
C HIS A 109 0.87 0.62 -1.77
N GLY A 110 1.89 0.33 -0.94
CA GLY A 110 1.68 -0.06 0.45
C GLY A 110 1.23 1.10 1.32
N ALA A 111 0.28 0.83 2.19
CA ALA A 111 -0.12 1.71 3.27
C ALA A 111 -0.42 0.91 4.54
N THR A 112 -0.43 1.59 5.68
CA THR A 112 -0.80 0.99 6.97
C THR A 112 -2.01 1.69 7.53
N VAL A 113 -3.02 0.92 7.90
CA VAL A 113 -4.18 1.40 8.65
C VAL A 113 -3.90 1.24 10.13
N PHE A 114 -4.09 2.30 10.88
CA PHE A 114 -3.95 2.35 12.33
C PHE A 114 -5.22 2.91 12.95
N LEU A 115 -5.72 2.32 14.03
CA LEU A 115 -6.87 2.80 14.78
C LEU A 115 -6.38 3.53 16.03
N ARG A 116 -6.56 4.84 16.05
CA ARG A 116 -6.19 5.66 17.20
C ARG A 116 -7.36 5.87 18.13
N PHE A 117 -7.12 5.62 19.41
CA PHE A 117 -8.05 5.98 20.47
C PHE A 117 -7.54 7.19 21.24
N ARG A 118 -8.45 8.09 21.57
CA ARG A 118 -8.19 9.27 22.42
C ARG A 118 -9.31 9.35 23.45
N ARG A 119 -8.95 9.65 24.70
CA ARG A 119 -9.92 9.96 25.75
C ARG A 119 -10.04 11.46 25.87
N PRO A 120 -11.24 12.06 25.64
CA PRO A 120 -11.47 13.47 25.89
C PRO A 120 -11.34 13.79 27.39
N SER A 121 -10.84 14.97 27.70
CA SER A 121 -10.83 15.44 29.09
C SER A 121 -12.27 15.71 29.57
N GLY A 122 -12.60 15.18 30.73
CA GLY A 122 -13.93 15.37 31.32
C GLY A 122 -15.00 14.33 30.93
N GLU A 123 -14.66 13.38 30.04
CA GLU A 123 -15.58 12.31 29.60
C GLU A 123 -14.98 10.93 29.90
N PRO A 124 -15.10 10.40 31.14
CA PRO A 124 -14.41 9.17 31.53
C PRO A 124 -14.88 7.92 30.77
N ASP A 125 -16.13 7.91 30.31
CA ASP A 125 -16.76 6.76 29.64
C ASP A 125 -16.86 6.93 28.11
N THR A 126 -16.19 7.96 27.56
CA THR A 126 -16.18 8.23 26.12
C THR A 126 -14.77 8.10 25.55
N PHE A 127 -14.65 7.43 24.42
CA PHE A 127 -13.44 7.39 23.62
C PHE A 127 -13.73 7.95 22.22
N HIS A 128 -12.82 8.77 21.73
CA HIS A 128 -12.80 9.12 20.31
C HIS A 128 -11.86 8.16 19.56
N ALA A 129 -12.33 7.59 18.48
CA ALA A 129 -11.55 6.70 17.63
C ALA A 129 -11.47 7.24 16.20
N ALA A 130 -10.32 7.09 15.55
CA ALA A 130 -10.14 7.44 14.15
C ALA A 130 -9.26 6.41 13.45
N LEU A 131 -9.64 6.04 12.23
CA LEU A 131 -8.75 5.33 11.33
C LEU A 131 -7.74 6.33 10.76
N GLU A 132 -6.48 5.99 10.82
CA GLU A 132 -5.37 6.77 10.26
C GLU A 132 -4.67 5.91 9.22
N PHE A 133 -4.56 6.43 7.98
CA PHE A 133 -3.89 5.76 6.87
C PHE A 133 -2.52 6.40 6.67
N TYR A 134 -1.47 5.59 6.71
CA TYR A 134 -0.09 6.04 6.62
C TYR A 134 0.60 5.49 5.38
N ASP A 135 1.31 6.37 4.68
CA ASP A 135 2.22 6.01 3.60
C ASP A 135 3.44 5.28 4.19
N ASN A 136 3.67 4.06 3.74
CA ASN A 136 4.77 3.21 4.20
C ASN A 136 6.16 3.79 3.89
N ASP A 137 6.27 4.65 2.90
CA ASP A 137 7.54 5.28 2.53
C ASP A 137 7.90 6.48 3.41
N LYS A 138 6.89 7.18 3.96
CA LYS A 138 7.12 8.42 4.71
C LYS A 138 7.01 8.27 6.22
N VAL A 139 6.12 7.41 6.71
CA VAL A 139 5.83 7.29 8.15
C VAL A 139 6.13 5.88 8.63
N ARG A 140 7.17 5.74 9.45
CA ARG A 140 7.65 4.47 9.99
C ARG A 140 7.17 4.17 11.40
N SER A 141 6.78 5.19 12.14
CA SER A 141 6.36 5.06 13.54
C SER A 141 5.33 6.11 13.89
N VAL A 142 4.59 5.86 14.95
CA VAL A 142 3.58 6.75 15.50
C VAL A 142 3.80 6.91 17.00
N LYS A 143 3.32 8.04 17.54
CA LYS A 143 3.25 8.26 18.98
C LYS A 143 2.00 7.58 19.54
N VAL A 144 2.17 6.74 20.57
CA VAL A 144 1.09 6.02 21.26
C VAL A 144 1.31 6.07 22.76
N ALA A 145 0.32 6.51 23.53
CA ALA A 145 0.30 6.48 24.99
C ALA A 145 1.56 7.04 25.67
N GLY A 146 2.15 8.09 25.10
CA GLY A 146 3.38 8.71 25.62
C GLY A 146 4.69 8.17 25.01
N GLU A 147 4.67 7.02 24.37
CA GLU A 147 5.80 6.51 23.58
C GLU A 147 5.90 7.24 22.24
N GLU A 148 7.08 7.79 21.95
CA GLU A 148 7.28 8.66 20.78
C GLU A 148 7.39 7.91 19.45
N HIS A 149 7.93 6.70 19.47
CA HIS A 149 8.31 5.98 18.26
C HIS A 149 7.89 4.51 18.30
N VAL A 150 6.57 4.27 18.27
CA VAL A 150 6.05 2.91 18.14
C VAL A 150 6.00 2.55 16.65
N PRO A 151 6.75 1.52 16.19
CA PRO A 151 6.79 1.15 14.80
C PRO A 151 5.42 0.75 14.25
N LEU A 152 5.15 1.14 13.01
CA LEU A 152 4.03 0.64 12.23
C LEU A 152 4.42 -0.66 11.52
N ILE A 153 3.43 -1.52 11.29
CA ILE A 153 3.61 -2.71 10.44
C ILE A 153 3.68 -2.30 8.98
N PHE A 154 4.57 -2.92 8.21
CA PHE A 154 4.67 -2.69 6.77
C PHE A 154 4.72 -4.01 6.01
N ASP A 155 4.02 -4.06 4.89
CA ASP A 155 4.15 -5.09 3.87
C ASP A 155 4.52 -4.40 2.55
N TYR A 156 5.69 -4.72 2.03
CA TYR A 156 6.19 -4.18 0.76
C TYR A 156 5.94 -5.13 -0.40
N SER A 157 5.88 -6.42 -0.10
CA SER A 157 5.80 -7.47 -1.12
C SER A 157 4.41 -7.61 -1.71
N THR A 158 3.36 -7.54 -0.87
CA THR A 158 1.99 -7.73 -1.34
C THR A 158 1.52 -6.61 -2.27
N PRO A 159 1.69 -5.31 -1.95
CA PRO A 159 1.36 -4.23 -2.88
C PRO A 159 2.17 -4.28 -4.18
N PHE A 160 3.44 -4.65 -4.09
CA PHE A 160 4.30 -4.82 -5.27
C PHE A 160 3.80 -5.94 -6.17
N ALA A 161 3.54 -7.13 -5.62
CA ALA A 161 3.02 -8.27 -6.38
C ALA A 161 1.64 -7.98 -7.00
N PHE A 162 0.76 -7.33 -6.23
CA PHE A 162 -0.54 -6.89 -6.73
C PHE A 162 -0.38 -5.93 -7.91
N TYR A 163 0.43 -4.88 -7.78
CA TYR A 163 0.65 -3.93 -8.86
C TYR A 163 1.19 -4.62 -10.12
N VAL A 164 2.21 -5.46 -9.95
CA VAL A 164 2.80 -6.16 -11.10
C VAL A 164 1.78 -7.08 -11.78
N SER A 165 0.86 -7.70 -11.04
CA SER A 165 -0.21 -8.52 -11.63
C SER A 165 -1.22 -7.70 -12.45
N THR A 166 -1.27 -6.39 -12.24
CA THR A 166 -2.13 -5.47 -13.02
C THR A 166 -1.44 -4.92 -14.27
N LEU A 167 -0.10 -5.08 -14.37
CA LEU A 167 0.62 -4.70 -15.58
C LEU A 167 0.19 -5.56 -16.76
N PRO A 168 0.07 -4.97 -17.95
CA PRO A 168 -0.34 -5.71 -19.12
C PRO A 168 0.60 -6.88 -19.41
N ASP A 169 0.02 -8.06 -19.53
CA ASP A 169 0.76 -9.25 -19.91
C ASP A 169 1.06 -9.20 -21.42
N VAL A 170 2.32 -9.04 -21.77
CA VAL A 170 2.74 -9.13 -23.17
C VAL A 170 2.78 -10.61 -23.54
N ASN A 171 1.67 -11.14 -24.04
CA ASN A 171 1.65 -12.46 -24.60
C ASN A 171 2.56 -12.50 -25.84
N LEU A 172 3.76 -13.05 -25.67
CA LEU A 172 4.81 -13.11 -26.70
C LEU A 172 4.29 -13.70 -28.03
N LEU A 173 3.44 -14.72 -27.94
CA LEU A 173 2.85 -15.37 -29.12
C LEU A 173 1.88 -14.43 -29.85
N ARG A 174 1.05 -13.69 -29.11
CA ARG A 174 0.13 -12.70 -29.67
C ARG A 174 0.91 -11.53 -30.30
N TYR A 175 2.02 -11.14 -29.67
CA TYR A 175 2.93 -10.10 -30.15
C TYR A 175 3.61 -10.53 -31.48
N MET A 176 4.05 -11.79 -31.61
CA MET A 176 4.64 -12.32 -32.84
C MET A 176 3.63 -12.42 -34.00
N LEU A 177 2.37 -12.72 -33.70
CA LEU A 177 1.31 -12.91 -34.70
C LEU A 177 0.58 -11.62 -35.09
N ASN A 178 0.51 -10.64 -34.18
CA ASN A 178 -0.12 -9.34 -34.42
C ASN A 178 0.58 -8.23 -33.62
N PRO A 179 1.72 -7.70 -34.09
CA PRO A 179 2.48 -6.69 -33.37
C PRO A 179 1.66 -5.41 -33.09
N ALA A 180 0.81 -4.99 -34.04
CA ALA A 180 -0.01 -3.79 -33.93
C ALA A 180 -1.16 -3.90 -32.90
N GLY A 181 -1.64 -5.13 -32.61
CA GLY A 181 -2.74 -5.37 -31.67
C GLY A 181 -2.31 -5.80 -30.26
N ALA A 182 -1.00 -6.00 -30.05
CA ALA A 182 -0.45 -6.45 -28.77
C ALA A 182 0.20 -5.34 -27.95
N ILE A 183 0.16 -4.09 -28.41
CA ILE A 183 0.85 -2.96 -27.82
C ILE A 183 0.03 -2.43 -26.65
N THR A 184 0.50 -2.67 -25.44
CA THR A 184 0.38 -1.67 -24.38
C THR A 184 1.08 -0.40 -24.87
N ALA A 185 0.41 0.73 -24.73
CA ALA A 185 0.97 2.00 -25.18
C ALA A 185 2.41 2.14 -24.65
N PRO A 186 3.37 2.49 -25.51
CA PRO A 186 4.71 2.78 -25.04
C PRO A 186 4.65 3.82 -23.92
N GLY A 187 5.32 3.58 -22.82
CA GLY A 187 5.20 4.48 -21.69
C GLY A 187 6.11 4.13 -20.52
N LEU A 188 6.12 5.04 -19.58
CA LEU A 188 6.83 4.90 -18.32
C LEU A 188 5.84 4.55 -17.22
N TYR A 189 6.07 3.43 -16.55
CA TYR A 189 5.21 2.90 -15.48
C TYR A 189 5.95 2.98 -14.15
N THR A 190 5.37 3.68 -13.19
CA THR A 190 5.95 3.82 -11.85
C THR A 190 5.38 2.77 -10.90
N LEU A 191 6.23 2.11 -10.11
CA LEU A 191 5.83 1.09 -9.14
C LEU A 191 5.26 1.69 -7.85
N GLU A 192 5.52 2.94 -7.62
CA GLU A 192 5.16 3.67 -6.41
C GLU A 192 4.90 5.13 -6.77
N PRO A 193 4.18 5.88 -5.94
CA PRO A 193 4.00 7.31 -6.14
C PRO A 193 5.34 8.02 -6.27
N TYR A 194 5.43 8.97 -7.22
CA TYR A 194 6.66 9.73 -7.43
C TYR A 194 7.11 10.44 -6.15
N ASN A 195 8.35 10.24 -5.78
CA ASN A 195 8.99 10.91 -4.67
C ASN A 195 10.22 11.69 -5.19
N PRO A 196 10.23 13.05 -5.11
CA PRO A 196 11.36 13.84 -5.59
C PRO A 196 12.65 13.62 -4.79
N ASP A 197 12.55 13.07 -3.58
CA ASP A 197 13.71 12.78 -2.72
C ASP A 197 14.37 11.44 -3.03
N LYS A 198 13.78 10.63 -3.95
CA LYS A 198 14.33 9.34 -4.36
C LYS A 198 14.95 9.38 -5.75
N ILE A 199 16.02 8.63 -5.94
CA ILE A 199 16.71 8.46 -7.22
C ILE A 199 15.86 7.55 -8.13
N PRO A 200 15.41 8.00 -9.31
CA PRO A 200 14.69 7.17 -10.26
C PRO A 200 15.64 6.18 -10.94
N VAL A 201 15.28 4.90 -10.89
CA VAL A 201 15.96 3.80 -11.60
C VAL A 201 15.02 3.31 -12.69
N VAL A 202 15.34 3.63 -13.94
CA VAL A 202 14.53 3.25 -15.11
C VAL A 202 15.00 1.89 -15.62
N LEU A 203 14.07 0.93 -15.66
CA LEU A 203 14.29 -0.43 -16.14
C LEU A 203 13.71 -0.59 -17.54
N ILE A 204 14.58 -0.84 -18.50
CA ILE A 204 14.23 -0.99 -19.92
C ILE A 204 14.36 -2.46 -20.29
N HIS A 205 13.27 -3.10 -20.73
CA HIS A 205 13.30 -4.51 -21.12
C HIS A 205 13.98 -4.70 -22.50
N GLY A 206 14.47 -5.90 -22.74
CA GLY A 206 15.12 -6.26 -24.00
C GLY A 206 14.15 -6.64 -25.10
N LEU A 207 14.71 -7.01 -26.26
CA LEU A 207 13.96 -7.54 -27.39
C LEU A 207 13.17 -8.79 -26.99
N MET A 208 11.91 -8.88 -27.40
CA MET A 208 11.00 -10.01 -27.08
C MET A 208 10.84 -10.27 -25.59
N SER A 209 10.92 -9.23 -24.78
CA SER A 209 10.80 -9.27 -23.33
C SER A 209 9.72 -8.29 -22.85
N SER A 210 9.44 -8.29 -21.56
CA SER A 210 8.45 -7.43 -20.91
C SER A 210 8.95 -6.91 -19.57
N PRO A 211 8.28 -5.94 -18.95
CA PRO A 211 8.63 -5.46 -17.61
C PRO A 211 8.71 -6.56 -16.55
N HIS A 212 7.98 -7.67 -16.71
CA HIS A 212 8.00 -8.80 -15.78
C HIS A 212 9.39 -9.42 -15.59
N THR A 213 10.28 -9.28 -16.57
CA THR A 213 11.69 -9.73 -16.47
C THR A 213 12.41 -9.11 -15.28
N TRP A 214 12.04 -7.91 -14.88
CA TRP A 214 12.69 -7.17 -13.81
C TRP A 214 12.12 -7.43 -12.40
N MET A 215 10.98 -8.14 -12.30
CA MET A 215 10.25 -8.30 -11.04
C MET A 215 11.10 -8.87 -9.91
N GLN A 216 11.79 -9.97 -10.16
CA GLN A 216 12.61 -10.63 -9.12
C GLN A 216 13.77 -9.74 -8.69
N MET A 217 14.40 -9.06 -9.65
CA MET A 217 15.49 -8.12 -9.34
C MET A 217 14.97 -6.95 -8.50
N VAL A 218 13.88 -6.31 -8.89
CA VAL A 218 13.28 -5.19 -8.14
C VAL A 218 12.85 -5.64 -6.75
N ASN A 219 12.19 -6.80 -6.65
CA ASN A 219 11.81 -7.37 -5.36
C ASN A 219 13.03 -7.58 -4.46
N THR A 220 14.12 -8.12 -5.00
CA THR A 220 15.37 -8.34 -4.25
C THR A 220 16.01 -7.01 -3.83
N LEU A 221 16.07 -6.03 -4.73
CA LEU A 221 16.63 -4.71 -4.43
C LEU A 221 15.80 -3.96 -3.40
N LYS A 222 14.48 -4.03 -3.47
CA LYS A 222 13.58 -3.40 -2.48
C LYS A 222 13.62 -4.08 -1.10
N ASN A 223 14.18 -5.28 -0.98
CA ASN A 223 14.43 -5.90 0.32
C ASN A 223 15.54 -5.17 1.09
N ASP A 224 16.49 -4.54 0.40
CA ASP A 224 17.50 -3.70 1.05
C ASP A 224 16.86 -2.36 1.49
N PRO A 225 16.90 -2.01 2.80
CA PRO A 225 16.28 -0.79 3.31
C PRO A 225 16.94 0.49 2.77
N VAL A 226 18.23 0.47 2.45
CA VAL A 226 18.94 1.64 1.89
C VAL A 226 18.45 1.91 0.47
N ILE A 227 18.39 0.86 -0.36
CA ILE A 227 17.87 0.97 -1.74
C ILE A 227 16.41 1.40 -1.72
N ARG A 228 15.57 0.77 -0.90
CA ARG A 228 14.15 1.09 -0.77
C ARG A 228 13.89 2.54 -0.35
N GLN A 229 14.73 3.09 0.53
CA GLN A 229 14.59 4.46 1.01
C GLN A 229 15.08 5.51 0.01
N ASN A 230 16.10 5.20 -0.78
CA ASN A 230 16.78 6.17 -1.63
C ASN A 230 16.46 6.02 -3.13
N CYS A 231 15.89 4.89 -3.56
CA CYS A 231 15.58 4.64 -4.98
C CYS A 231 14.09 4.41 -5.19
N GLN A 232 13.61 4.80 -6.37
CA GLN A 232 12.29 4.46 -6.90
C GLN A 232 12.46 3.80 -8.27
N PHE A 233 11.70 2.74 -8.53
CA PHE A 233 11.85 1.94 -9.73
C PHE A 233 10.75 2.24 -10.73
N TRP A 234 11.14 2.46 -11.98
CA TRP A 234 10.24 2.73 -13.08
C TRP A 234 10.47 1.72 -14.21
N PHE A 235 9.41 1.25 -14.83
CA PHE A 235 9.50 0.40 -16.01
C PHE A 235 9.23 1.22 -17.25
N PHE A 236 10.12 1.13 -18.23
CA PHE A 236 9.88 1.68 -19.56
C PHE A 236 9.45 0.55 -20.48
N THR A 237 8.26 0.69 -21.07
CA THR A 237 7.69 -0.25 -22.03
C THR A 237 7.71 0.35 -23.41
N TYR A 238 8.16 -0.43 -24.39
CA TYR A 238 8.16 -0.07 -25.80
C TYR A 238 7.91 -1.29 -26.67
N SER A 239 7.51 -1.07 -27.93
CA SER A 239 7.35 -2.15 -28.91
C SER A 239 8.72 -2.58 -29.42
N SER A 240 9.23 -3.70 -28.91
CA SER A 240 10.54 -4.23 -29.32
C SER A 240 10.51 -5.03 -30.63
N GLY A 241 9.35 -5.19 -31.26
CA GLY A 241 9.17 -5.93 -32.52
C GLY A 241 8.96 -5.07 -33.77
N ASN A 242 8.93 -3.74 -33.62
CA ASN A 242 8.91 -2.82 -34.76
C ASN A 242 10.35 -2.40 -35.12
N PRO A 243 10.74 -2.47 -36.41
CA PRO A 243 12.02 -1.94 -36.89
C PRO A 243 12.06 -0.42 -36.71
#